data_39620615b150331f6456f4c67ee3340b
#
_entry.id   39620615b150331f6456f4c67ee3340b
#
_cell.length_a   1.000
_cell.length_b   1.000
_cell.length_c   1.000
_cell.angle_alpha   90.00
_cell.angle_beta   90.00
_cell.angle_gamma   90.00
#
_symmetry.space_group_name_H-M   'P 1'
#
loop_
_entity.id
_entity.type
_entity.pdbx_description
1 polymer ?
#
loop_
_entity_poly.entity_id
_entity_poly.type
_entity_poly.pdbx_seq_one_letter_code
_entity_poly.pdbx_strand_id
1 'polypeptide(L)'
;MDGVRYDFPQLTNNGGFDLIELDGLKATSLIPVYQSSTFPAHISMATGVTPDKHGVLHNSFYDKTRGSYSYSADASWIEAEPVWSILERNNIKTATYFWVGSETDWNGTQISYSKAPFDGGVLEKDKTKKILEWIDLESDLRPRLIMSWWHGTDTISHKKGSLDPEVIQQLRKQDQELLNLINEITKRNIWDIVTLIIVSDHGISDVSNYINLKEILNINSIDARLSIGPAVGHIFLDNHDELKRSESILKKVPELTVWEKASLPSKYNMLHEQRTGDLIVTTDAPNMLVTWNSSNPPKGMHGYDPVDNIEMEGIFFALGNNVSNLKIEKVHQLDIAPTILNLLDVDIPNYMSGDIINLN
;
A
#
# COMPACT_ATOMS: atom_id res chain seq x y z
N MET A 1 7.70 4.17 0.22
CA MET A 1 8.20 4.35 -1.17
C MET A 1 7.37 3.45 -2.08
N ASP A 2 6.56 4.05 -2.95
CA ASP A 2 5.53 3.35 -3.73
C ASP A 2 6.14 2.47 -4.84
N GLY A 3 5.68 1.23 -4.96
CA GLY A 3 6.07 0.29 -5.99
C GLY A 3 7.54 -0.15 -5.95
N VAL A 4 8.22 0.02 -4.82
CA VAL A 4 9.62 -0.42 -4.69
C VAL A 4 9.66 -1.89 -4.31
N ARG A 5 9.91 -2.73 -5.30
CA ARG A 5 10.01 -4.19 -5.17
C ARG A 5 11.20 -4.58 -4.30
N TYR A 6 11.08 -5.69 -3.56
CA TYR A 6 12.06 -6.18 -2.58
C TYR A 6 13.50 -6.27 -3.09
N ASP A 7 13.70 -6.52 -4.39
CA ASP A 7 15.02 -6.65 -5.04
C ASP A 7 15.52 -5.33 -5.68
N PHE A 8 14.70 -4.29 -5.76
CA PHE A 8 15.05 -3.01 -6.38
C PHE A 8 16.23 -2.28 -5.70
N PRO A 9 16.41 -2.31 -4.36
CA PRO A 9 17.57 -1.69 -3.73
C PRO A 9 18.92 -2.16 -4.30
N GLN A 10 18.99 -3.39 -4.81
CA GLN A 10 20.22 -3.93 -5.43
C GLN A 10 20.54 -3.30 -6.79
N LEU A 11 19.60 -2.54 -7.40
CA LEU A 11 19.78 -1.84 -8.67
C LEU A 11 20.32 -0.42 -8.48
N THR A 12 20.49 0.00 -7.23
CA THR A 12 21.10 1.28 -6.84
C THR A 12 22.45 1.03 -6.18
N ASN A 13 23.21 2.08 -5.96
CA ASN A 13 24.48 2.02 -5.24
C ASN A 13 24.85 3.38 -4.67
N ASN A 14 25.59 3.38 -3.56
CA ASN A 14 26.04 4.57 -2.84
C ASN A 14 24.90 5.51 -2.44
N GLY A 15 23.73 4.96 -2.11
CA GLY A 15 22.55 5.65 -1.68
C GLY A 15 22.16 5.39 -0.23
N GLY A 16 20.94 5.75 0.12
CA GLY A 16 20.39 5.53 1.45
C GLY A 16 20.19 4.07 1.79
N PHE A 17 19.81 3.23 0.79
CA PHE A 17 19.64 1.79 1.01
C PHE A 17 20.95 1.12 1.43
N ASP A 18 22.06 1.41 0.73
CA ASP A 18 23.38 0.87 1.08
C ASP A 18 23.81 1.29 2.49
N LEU A 19 23.57 2.55 2.86
CA LEU A 19 23.91 3.05 4.18
C LEU A 19 23.09 2.32 5.26
N ILE A 20 21.77 2.15 5.05
CA ILE A 20 20.93 1.45 6.04
C ILE A 20 21.32 -0.03 6.10
N GLU A 21 21.65 -0.67 4.97
CA GLU A 21 22.10 -2.07 4.97
C GLU A 21 23.43 -2.26 5.74
N LEU A 22 24.28 -1.21 5.79
CA LEU A 22 25.53 -1.20 6.52
C LEU A 22 25.35 -0.94 8.02
N ASP A 23 24.49 -0.01 8.43
CA ASP A 23 24.43 0.53 9.78
C ASP A 23 23.10 0.25 10.50
N GLY A 24 22.08 -0.24 9.80
CA GLY A 24 20.73 -0.46 10.30
C GLY A 24 20.18 -1.86 10.03
N LEU A 25 18.88 -1.98 10.01
CA LEU A 25 18.16 -3.24 9.82
C LEU A 25 17.55 -3.31 8.42
N LYS A 26 17.64 -4.48 7.81
CA LYS A 26 16.97 -4.85 6.56
C LYS A 26 16.23 -6.16 6.72
N ALA A 27 14.94 -6.20 6.33
CA ALA A 27 14.25 -7.47 6.13
C ALA A 27 14.52 -8.04 4.74
N THR A 28 14.36 -9.34 4.58
CA THR A 28 14.44 -10.01 3.28
C THR A 28 13.41 -9.41 2.32
N SER A 29 12.19 -9.16 2.81
CA SER A 29 11.14 -8.43 2.12
C SER A 29 10.02 -8.02 3.06
N LEU A 30 9.11 -7.16 2.59
CA LEU A 30 7.86 -6.80 3.24
C LEU A 30 6.70 -7.42 2.45
N ILE A 31 5.98 -8.36 3.08
CA ILE A 31 4.84 -9.04 2.46
C ILE A 31 3.63 -8.09 2.48
N PRO A 32 3.09 -7.70 1.33
CA PRO A 32 1.91 -6.86 1.28
C PRO A 32 0.64 -7.66 1.60
N VAL A 33 -0.42 -6.94 1.99
CA VAL A 33 -1.76 -7.51 2.02
C VAL A 33 -2.24 -7.83 0.60
N TYR A 34 -3.16 -8.74 0.47
CA TYR A 34 -3.88 -8.94 -0.79
C TYR A 34 -5.16 -8.07 -0.78
N GLN A 35 -5.45 -7.28 -1.77
CA GLN A 35 -4.69 -7.00 -3.00
C GLN A 35 -3.48 -6.11 -2.70
N SER A 36 -2.34 -6.46 -3.30
CA SER A 36 -1.11 -5.70 -3.17
C SER A 36 -1.18 -4.39 -4.00
N SER A 37 -1.99 -3.47 -3.51
CA SER A 37 -2.30 -2.18 -4.15
C SER A 37 -2.14 -1.03 -3.16
N THR A 38 -1.84 0.15 -3.65
CA THR A 38 -1.45 1.34 -2.88
C THR A 38 -2.39 1.63 -1.70
N PHE A 39 -3.70 1.79 -1.95
CA PHE A 39 -4.64 2.20 -0.90
C PHE A 39 -4.85 1.10 0.17
N PRO A 40 -5.18 -0.16 -0.19
CA PRO A 40 -5.26 -1.23 0.81
C PRO A 40 -3.99 -1.37 1.64
N ALA A 41 -2.81 -1.33 1.00
CA ALA A 41 -1.53 -1.50 1.66
C ALA A 41 -1.22 -0.36 2.65
N HIS A 42 -1.36 0.91 2.24
CA HIS A 42 -1.15 2.06 3.12
C HIS A 42 -2.10 2.04 4.33
N ILE A 43 -3.38 1.70 4.11
CA ILE A 43 -4.35 1.62 5.20
C ILE A 43 -4.07 0.43 6.10
N SER A 44 -3.68 -0.73 5.56
CA SER A 44 -3.26 -1.88 6.37
C SER A 44 -2.03 -1.58 7.23
N MET A 45 -1.01 -0.91 6.67
CA MET A 45 0.16 -0.46 7.44
C MET A 45 -0.20 0.54 8.55
N ALA A 46 -1.24 1.33 8.35
CA ALA A 46 -1.67 2.33 9.32
C ALA A 46 -2.64 1.78 10.38
N THR A 47 -3.36 0.71 10.08
CA THR A 47 -4.41 0.16 10.97
C THR A 47 -4.04 -1.18 11.62
N GLY A 48 -3.02 -1.87 11.09
CA GLY A 48 -2.61 -3.21 11.54
C GLY A 48 -3.63 -4.30 11.27
N VAL A 49 -4.59 -4.07 10.33
CA VAL A 49 -5.62 -5.05 9.97
C VAL A 49 -5.74 -5.23 8.46
N THR A 50 -6.38 -6.32 8.06
CA THR A 50 -6.58 -6.72 6.67
C THR A 50 -7.65 -5.87 5.95
N PRO A 51 -7.68 -5.85 4.60
CA PRO A 51 -8.62 -5.05 3.82
C PRO A 51 -10.09 -5.29 4.13
N ASP A 52 -10.49 -6.52 4.42
CA ASP A 52 -11.86 -6.85 4.83
C ASP A 52 -12.26 -6.23 6.18
N LYS A 53 -11.30 -5.89 7.03
CA LYS A 53 -11.50 -5.30 8.36
C LYS A 53 -11.48 -3.78 8.32
N HIS A 54 -10.56 -3.16 7.55
CA HIS A 54 -10.54 -1.72 7.41
C HIS A 54 -11.41 -1.23 6.24
N GLY A 55 -11.98 -2.14 5.44
CA GLY A 55 -12.96 -1.86 4.41
C GLY A 55 -12.42 -1.33 3.07
N VAL A 56 -11.20 -0.86 2.98
CA VAL A 56 -10.61 -0.36 1.72
C VAL A 56 -10.04 -1.54 0.93
N LEU A 57 -10.88 -2.15 0.07
CA LEU A 57 -10.53 -3.38 -0.65
C LEU A 57 -9.60 -3.14 -1.84
N HIS A 58 -9.66 -1.95 -2.44
CA HIS A 58 -8.85 -1.55 -3.60
C HIS A 58 -8.75 -0.02 -3.72
N ASN A 59 -7.92 0.48 -4.64
CA ASN A 59 -7.83 1.92 -4.96
C ASN A 59 -9.17 2.49 -5.45
N SER A 60 -10.00 1.65 -6.09
CA SER A 60 -11.38 1.97 -6.50
C SER A 60 -12.25 0.74 -6.30
N PHE A 61 -13.40 0.91 -5.65
CA PHE A 61 -14.37 -0.17 -5.42
C PHE A 61 -15.81 0.35 -5.34
N TYR A 62 -16.76 -0.57 -5.36
CA TYR A 62 -18.17 -0.30 -5.18
C TYR A 62 -18.65 -0.81 -3.83
N ASP A 63 -19.40 0.03 -3.14
CA ASP A 63 -20.12 -0.29 -1.90
C ASP A 63 -21.63 -0.24 -2.16
N LYS A 64 -22.35 -1.30 -1.81
CA LYS A 64 -23.79 -1.44 -2.09
C LYS A 64 -24.64 -0.34 -1.41
N THR A 65 -24.14 0.28 -0.34
CA THR A 65 -24.86 1.31 0.44
C THR A 65 -24.35 2.72 0.18
N ARG A 66 -23.06 2.90 -0.04
CA ARG A 66 -22.40 4.20 -0.20
C ARG A 66 -22.08 4.59 -1.65
N GLY A 67 -22.18 3.64 -2.57
CA GLY A 67 -21.82 3.85 -3.97
C GLY A 67 -20.34 3.64 -4.26
N SER A 68 -19.80 4.39 -5.25
CA SER A 68 -18.43 4.19 -5.70
C SER A 68 -17.40 4.94 -4.85
N TYR A 69 -16.36 4.22 -4.44
CA TYR A 69 -15.12 4.76 -3.92
C TYR A 69 -14.09 4.81 -5.05
N SER A 70 -13.31 5.87 -5.15
CA SER A 70 -12.20 5.97 -6.07
C SER A 70 -11.17 6.96 -5.55
N TYR A 71 -10.03 6.49 -5.06
CA TYR A 71 -8.94 7.32 -4.54
C TYR A 71 -9.44 8.43 -3.59
N SER A 72 -10.42 8.10 -2.75
CA SER A 72 -11.12 9.10 -1.93
C SER A 72 -10.26 9.56 -0.76
N ALA A 73 -10.23 10.87 -0.55
CA ALA A 73 -9.62 11.52 0.61
C ALA A 73 -10.44 11.37 1.90
N ASP A 74 -11.68 10.93 1.80
CA ASP A 74 -12.63 10.83 2.93
C ASP A 74 -12.28 9.64 3.84
N ALA A 75 -11.70 9.91 5.00
CA ALA A 75 -11.31 8.91 5.99
C ALA A 75 -12.49 8.11 6.56
N SER A 76 -13.74 8.56 6.37
CA SER A 76 -14.93 7.79 6.80
C SER A 76 -15.14 6.47 6.07
N TRP A 77 -14.37 6.22 5.00
CA TRP A 77 -14.33 4.93 4.33
C TRP A 77 -13.49 3.87 5.06
N ILE A 78 -12.64 4.31 5.99
CA ILE A 78 -11.75 3.46 6.79
C ILE A 78 -12.49 3.01 8.04
N GLU A 79 -12.74 1.71 8.17
CA GLU A 79 -13.57 1.13 9.25
C GLU A 79 -12.76 0.71 10.48
N ALA A 80 -11.42 0.74 10.41
CA ALA A 80 -10.52 0.49 11.53
C ALA A 80 -9.72 1.74 11.89
N GLU A 81 -9.50 1.99 13.18
CA GLU A 81 -8.79 3.18 13.64
C GLU A 81 -7.32 3.17 13.19
N PRO A 82 -6.86 4.21 12.45
CA PRO A 82 -5.46 4.29 12.04
C PRO A 82 -4.55 4.80 13.16
N VAL A 83 -3.27 4.43 13.09
CA VAL A 83 -2.26 4.73 14.10
C VAL A 83 -2.15 6.23 14.44
N TRP A 84 -2.30 7.12 13.46
CA TRP A 84 -2.28 8.56 13.73
C TRP A 84 -3.45 9.02 14.60
N SER A 85 -4.65 8.45 14.43
CA SER A 85 -5.79 8.76 15.29
C SER A 85 -5.57 8.26 16.72
N ILE A 86 -5.06 7.03 16.87
CA ILE A 86 -4.71 6.47 18.19
C ILE A 86 -3.72 7.39 18.90
N LEU A 87 -2.69 7.87 18.24
CA LEU A 87 -1.66 8.73 18.81
C LEU A 87 -2.22 10.11 19.19
N GLU A 88 -2.96 10.77 18.29
CA GLU A 88 -3.54 12.10 18.56
C GLU A 88 -4.48 12.09 19.75
N ARG A 89 -5.35 11.09 19.90
CA ARG A 89 -6.21 10.99 21.08
C ARG A 89 -5.48 10.59 22.36
N ASN A 90 -4.23 10.15 22.27
CA ASN A 90 -3.28 9.99 23.37
C ASN A 90 -2.40 11.24 23.58
N ASN A 91 -2.76 12.38 22.99
CA ASN A 91 -2.02 13.64 23.02
C ASN A 91 -0.60 13.56 22.45
N ILE A 92 -0.36 12.63 21.53
CA ILE A 92 0.88 12.48 20.78
C ILE A 92 0.67 13.07 19.39
N LYS A 93 1.34 14.19 19.11
CA LYS A 93 1.23 14.87 17.80
C LYS A 93 1.76 14.01 16.68
N THR A 94 1.02 14.03 15.55
CA THR A 94 1.39 13.32 14.34
C THR A 94 1.50 14.26 13.14
N ALA A 95 2.27 13.85 12.15
CA ALA A 95 2.41 14.56 10.89
C ALA A 95 2.26 13.59 9.71
N THR A 96 1.53 14.00 8.67
CA THR A 96 1.41 13.23 7.44
C THR A 96 1.71 14.07 6.21
N TYR A 97 2.47 13.49 5.29
CA TYR A 97 2.72 14.07 3.97
C TYR A 97 2.16 13.12 2.92
N PHE A 98 0.92 13.38 2.46
CA PHE A 98 0.20 12.59 1.47
C PHE A 98 -0.09 11.12 1.86
N TRP A 99 0.06 10.74 3.13
CA TRP A 99 -0.25 9.36 3.51
C TRP A 99 -1.72 9.06 3.22
N VAL A 100 -1.98 7.96 2.51
CA VAL A 100 -3.33 7.56 2.08
C VAL A 100 -4.27 7.45 3.27
N GLY A 101 -5.43 8.08 3.16
CA GLY A 101 -6.48 8.08 4.19
C GLY A 101 -6.26 9.06 5.34
N SER A 102 -5.21 9.90 5.28
CA SER A 102 -4.91 10.92 6.31
C SER A 102 -5.29 12.35 5.88
N GLU A 103 -6.03 12.48 4.79
CA GLU A 103 -6.35 13.79 4.21
C GLU A 103 -7.51 14.49 4.92
N THR A 104 -8.38 13.73 5.61
CA THR A 104 -9.46 14.25 6.46
C THR A 104 -9.37 13.64 7.86
N ASP A 105 -10.13 14.18 8.81
CA ASP A 105 -10.21 13.61 10.15
C ASP A 105 -10.85 12.21 10.14
N TRP A 106 -10.38 11.34 11.02
CA TRP A 106 -10.98 10.04 11.27
C TRP A 106 -11.85 10.11 12.54
N ASN A 107 -13.17 9.95 12.38
CA ASN A 107 -14.14 10.02 13.48
C ASN A 107 -13.95 11.24 14.40
N GLY A 108 -13.65 12.41 13.83
CA GLY A 108 -13.46 13.65 14.55
C GLY A 108 -12.04 13.85 15.13
N THR A 109 -11.13 12.89 14.92
CA THR A 109 -9.73 13.03 15.35
C THR A 109 -8.91 13.60 14.20
N GLN A 110 -8.39 14.83 14.38
CA GLN A 110 -7.55 15.52 13.40
C GLN A 110 -6.06 15.23 13.63
N ILE A 111 -5.31 15.17 12.55
CA ILE A 111 -3.84 15.11 12.56
C ILE A 111 -3.29 16.50 12.86
N SER A 112 -2.31 16.60 13.78
CA SER A 112 -1.70 17.87 14.17
C SER A 112 -1.07 18.62 13.00
N TYR A 113 -0.43 17.90 12.06
CA TYR A 113 0.22 18.47 10.88
C TYR A 113 -0.09 17.61 9.64
N SER A 114 -0.69 18.20 8.61
CA SER A 114 -1.00 17.47 7.38
C SER A 114 -0.59 18.27 6.14
N LYS A 115 -0.05 17.57 5.15
CA LYS A 115 0.06 18.03 3.77
C LYS A 115 -0.91 17.22 2.92
N ALA A 116 -1.96 17.88 2.46
CA ALA A 116 -3.04 17.35 1.63
C ALA A 116 -3.62 18.50 0.78
N PRO A 117 -4.35 18.25 -0.31
CA PRO A 117 -4.53 16.93 -0.93
C PRO A 117 -3.26 16.41 -1.61
N PHE A 118 -3.27 15.14 -2.06
CA PHE A 118 -2.18 14.57 -2.84
C PHE A 118 -1.92 15.38 -4.12
N ASP A 119 -0.64 15.68 -4.37
CA ASP A 119 -0.16 16.34 -5.59
C ASP A 119 1.05 15.56 -6.14
N GLY A 120 0.84 14.85 -7.25
CA GLY A 120 1.88 14.08 -7.93
C GLY A 120 3.00 14.92 -8.57
N GLY A 121 2.87 16.25 -8.60
CA GLY A 121 3.93 17.17 -9.04
C GLY A 121 4.95 17.50 -7.96
N VAL A 122 4.67 17.17 -6.69
CA VAL A 122 5.58 17.45 -5.56
C VAL A 122 6.73 16.44 -5.56
N LEU A 123 7.95 16.96 -5.59
CA LEU A 123 9.17 16.15 -5.60
C LEU A 123 9.52 15.63 -4.21
N GLU A 124 10.22 14.50 -4.13
CA GLU A 124 10.64 13.89 -2.87
C GLU A 124 11.49 14.86 -2.01
N LYS A 125 12.35 15.69 -2.64
CA LYS A 125 13.14 16.71 -1.93
C LYS A 125 12.28 17.73 -1.16
N ASP A 126 11.08 18.05 -1.66
CA ASP A 126 10.18 18.98 -0.99
C ASP A 126 9.50 18.32 0.22
N LYS A 127 9.26 17.00 0.13
CA LYS A 127 8.80 16.17 1.24
C LYS A 127 9.87 16.05 2.31
N THR A 128 11.13 15.73 1.93
CA THR A 128 12.29 15.70 2.83
C THR A 128 12.45 17.02 3.57
N LYS A 129 12.41 18.14 2.84
CA LYS A 129 12.49 19.47 3.45
C LYS A 129 11.40 19.66 4.52
N LYS A 130 10.17 19.28 4.23
CA LYS A 130 9.05 19.43 5.17
C LYS A 130 9.16 18.50 6.37
N ILE A 131 9.63 17.27 6.18
CA ILE A 131 9.94 16.33 7.28
C ILE A 131 10.95 16.95 8.23
N LEU A 132 12.03 17.53 7.70
CA LEU A 132 13.06 18.20 8.51
C LEU A 132 12.52 19.43 9.23
N GLU A 133 11.66 20.25 8.58
CA GLU A 133 10.97 21.35 9.25
C GLU A 133 10.13 20.87 10.45
N TRP A 134 9.46 19.74 10.37
CA TRP A 134 8.71 19.17 11.49
C TRP A 134 9.63 18.60 12.59
N ILE A 135 10.76 18.00 12.21
CA ILE A 135 11.78 17.52 13.14
C ILE A 135 12.41 18.69 13.93
N ASP A 136 12.59 19.83 13.28
CA ASP A 136 13.21 21.02 13.87
C ASP A 136 12.28 21.85 14.77
N LEU A 137 11.00 21.46 14.92
CA LEU A 137 10.08 22.10 15.84
C LEU A 137 10.52 21.89 17.32
N GLU A 138 10.16 22.83 18.18
CA GLU A 138 10.33 22.68 19.63
C GLU A 138 9.66 21.40 20.14
N SER A 139 10.20 20.81 21.20
CA SER A 139 9.83 19.46 21.65
C SER A 139 8.34 19.26 21.94
N ASP A 140 7.65 20.28 22.42
CA ASP A 140 6.21 20.29 22.73
C ASP A 140 5.32 20.44 21.46
N LEU A 141 5.89 20.92 20.38
CA LEU A 141 5.23 21.09 19.08
C LEU A 141 5.60 19.97 18.10
N ARG A 142 6.74 19.32 18.31
CA ARG A 142 7.29 18.31 17.41
C ARG A 142 6.39 17.09 17.32
N PRO A 143 5.97 16.65 16.09
CA PRO A 143 5.27 15.38 15.93
C PRO A 143 6.19 14.21 16.29
N ARG A 144 5.67 13.23 17.00
CA ARG A 144 6.41 12.01 17.35
C ARG A 144 6.26 10.91 16.30
N LEU A 145 5.25 11.00 15.43
CA LEU A 145 5.11 10.19 14.22
C LEU A 145 5.08 11.11 13.01
N ILE A 146 5.91 10.81 12.01
CA ILE A 146 5.87 11.46 10.69
C ILE A 146 5.72 10.36 9.64
N MET A 147 4.66 10.40 8.85
CA MET A 147 4.42 9.46 7.75
C MET A 147 4.44 10.22 6.42
N SER A 148 5.17 9.71 5.44
CA SER A 148 5.31 10.37 4.12
C SER A 148 5.23 9.35 2.98
N TRP A 149 4.48 9.67 1.94
CA TRP A 149 4.34 8.85 0.74
C TRP A 149 5.18 9.40 -0.43
N TRP A 150 6.07 8.57 -0.97
CA TRP A 150 6.95 8.85 -2.10
C TRP A 150 6.57 7.97 -3.29
N HIS A 151 5.90 8.53 -4.29
CA HIS A 151 5.19 7.80 -5.35
C HIS A 151 5.97 7.60 -6.67
N GLY A 152 7.19 8.14 -6.78
CA GLY A 152 7.87 8.31 -8.08
C GLY A 152 8.17 7.02 -8.85
N THR A 153 8.60 5.94 -8.19
CA THR A 153 9.00 4.67 -8.85
C THR A 153 7.78 4.00 -9.49
N ASP A 154 6.68 3.87 -8.76
CA ASP A 154 5.44 3.25 -9.24
C ASP A 154 4.90 3.95 -10.50
N THR A 155 4.82 5.28 -10.47
CA THR A 155 4.29 6.09 -11.58
C THR A 155 4.98 5.82 -12.93
N ILE A 156 6.30 5.56 -12.90
CA ILE A 156 7.06 5.28 -14.13
C ILE A 156 6.92 3.81 -14.52
N SER A 157 6.91 2.90 -13.54
CA SER A 157 6.80 1.47 -13.78
C SER A 157 5.50 1.10 -14.50
N HIS A 158 4.38 1.72 -14.18
CA HIS A 158 3.12 1.54 -14.91
C HIS A 158 3.23 1.81 -16.41
N LYS A 159 4.00 2.80 -16.82
CA LYS A 159 4.13 3.21 -18.22
C LYS A 159 5.17 2.42 -18.99
N LYS A 160 6.21 1.97 -18.31
CA LYS A 160 7.44 1.48 -18.95
C LYS A 160 7.68 -0.02 -18.75
N GLY A 161 7.17 -0.59 -17.66
CA GLY A 161 7.50 -1.92 -17.15
C GLY A 161 8.43 -1.83 -15.95
N SER A 162 8.57 -2.95 -15.23
CA SER A 162 9.21 -3.00 -13.90
C SER A 162 10.71 -2.69 -13.92
N LEU A 163 11.44 -3.10 -14.95
CA LEU A 163 12.90 -2.99 -15.05
C LEU A 163 13.38 -2.01 -16.14
N ASP A 164 12.52 -1.13 -16.62
CA ASP A 164 12.90 -0.11 -17.60
C ASP A 164 13.99 0.82 -17.00
N PRO A 165 14.99 1.26 -17.78
CA PRO A 165 16.04 2.17 -17.31
C PRO A 165 15.53 3.46 -16.67
N GLU A 166 14.36 3.98 -17.09
CA GLU A 166 13.75 5.17 -16.47
C GLU A 166 13.23 4.89 -15.06
N VAL A 167 12.75 3.67 -14.78
CA VAL A 167 12.35 3.22 -13.44
C VAL A 167 13.57 3.16 -12.53
N ILE A 168 14.66 2.54 -13.00
CA ILE A 168 15.91 2.45 -12.24
C ILE A 168 16.49 3.84 -11.99
N GLN A 169 16.40 4.75 -12.96
CA GLN A 169 16.83 6.13 -12.77
C GLN A 169 16.00 6.86 -11.71
N GLN A 170 14.69 6.66 -11.68
CA GLN A 170 13.83 7.26 -10.66
C GLN A 170 14.09 6.66 -9.28
N LEU A 171 14.27 5.35 -9.19
CA LEU A 171 14.66 4.67 -7.95
C LEU A 171 15.96 5.26 -7.39
N ARG A 172 16.98 5.45 -8.23
CA ARG A 172 18.25 6.08 -7.82
C ARG A 172 18.07 7.51 -7.30
N LYS A 173 17.16 8.30 -7.89
CA LYS A 173 16.86 9.64 -7.37
C LYS A 173 16.23 9.57 -5.99
N GLN A 174 15.29 8.66 -5.77
CA GLN A 174 14.66 8.46 -4.47
C GLN A 174 15.66 7.94 -3.43
N ASP A 175 16.56 7.03 -3.81
CA ASP A 175 17.61 6.51 -2.96
C ASP A 175 18.64 7.59 -2.56
N GLN A 176 19.01 8.48 -3.48
CA GLN A 176 19.85 9.63 -3.16
C GLN A 176 19.15 10.66 -2.26
N GLU A 177 17.84 10.84 -2.42
CA GLU A 177 17.07 11.71 -1.53
C GLU A 177 16.90 11.08 -0.14
N LEU A 178 16.78 9.75 -0.04
CA LEU A 178 16.84 9.01 1.22
C LEU A 178 18.19 9.23 1.91
N LEU A 179 19.31 9.11 1.17
CA LEU A 179 20.64 9.42 1.70
C LEU A 179 20.74 10.87 2.20
N ASN A 180 20.15 11.81 1.47
CA ASN A 180 20.09 13.21 1.89
C ASN A 180 19.35 13.38 3.22
N LEU A 181 18.18 12.75 3.38
CA LEU A 181 17.40 12.75 4.63
C LEU A 181 18.24 12.17 5.80
N ILE A 182 18.90 11.03 5.60
CA ILE A 182 19.76 10.39 6.60
C ILE A 182 20.91 11.34 7.01
N ASN A 183 21.58 11.94 6.05
CA ASN A 183 22.67 12.90 6.29
C ASN A 183 22.20 14.13 7.07
N GLU A 184 21.02 14.65 6.78
CA GLU A 184 20.45 15.80 7.48
C GLU A 184 20.04 15.46 8.93
N ILE A 185 19.55 14.26 9.21
CA ILE A 185 19.29 13.76 10.56
C ILE A 185 20.62 13.59 11.31
N THR A 186 21.65 13.04 10.65
CA THR A 186 23.00 12.86 11.22
C THR A 186 23.63 14.21 11.59
N LYS A 187 23.54 15.22 10.75
CA LYS A 187 24.03 16.58 11.05
C LYS A 187 23.37 17.20 12.28
N ARG A 188 22.11 16.86 12.53
CA ARG A 188 21.36 17.30 13.71
C ARG A 188 21.75 16.55 15.00
N ASN A 189 22.50 15.44 14.86
CA ASN A 189 22.92 14.57 15.95
C ASN A 189 21.75 14.11 16.84
N ILE A 190 20.69 13.59 16.21
CA ILE A 190 19.42 13.20 16.88
C ILE A 190 19.06 11.72 16.69
N TRP A 191 20.00 10.87 16.28
CA TRP A 191 19.76 9.44 16.11
C TRP A 191 19.42 8.71 17.41
N ASP A 192 19.68 9.31 18.55
CA ASP A 192 19.28 8.82 19.88
C ASP A 192 17.76 8.94 20.17
N ILE A 193 17.05 9.74 19.37
CA ILE A 193 15.60 9.97 19.52
C ILE A 193 14.81 9.72 18.22
N VAL A 194 15.47 9.37 17.13
CA VAL A 194 14.82 9.12 15.82
C VAL A 194 14.97 7.68 15.41
N THR A 195 13.87 7.03 15.08
CA THR A 195 13.80 5.77 14.32
C THR A 195 13.24 6.06 12.94
N LEU A 196 14.04 5.84 11.91
CA LEU A 196 13.63 5.96 10.51
C LEU A 196 13.24 4.57 9.98
N ILE A 197 12.01 4.42 9.50
CA ILE A 197 11.51 3.19 8.89
C ILE A 197 11.16 3.47 7.44
N ILE A 198 11.70 2.68 6.52
CA ILE A 198 11.44 2.76 5.08
C ILE A 198 10.70 1.50 4.65
N VAL A 199 9.51 1.69 4.09
CA VAL A 199 8.66 0.61 3.59
C VAL A 199 8.22 0.88 2.16
N SER A 200 7.83 -0.15 1.43
CA SER A 200 6.97 0.01 0.26
C SER A 200 5.61 -0.65 0.47
N ASP A 201 4.64 -0.17 -0.25
CA ASP A 201 3.27 -0.66 -0.19
C ASP A 201 3.07 -1.92 -1.03
N HIS A 202 3.82 -2.10 -2.08
CA HIS A 202 3.89 -3.30 -2.93
C HIS A 202 5.14 -3.25 -3.82
N GLY A 203 5.38 -4.33 -4.51
CA GLY A 203 6.28 -4.38 -5.65
C GLY A 203 5.54 -4.16 -6.97
N ILE A 204 6.09 -4.66 -8.07
CA ILE A 204 5.54 -4.48 -9.40
C ILE A 204 5.98 -5.60 -10.34
N SER A 205 5.07 -6.04 -11.23
CA SER A 205 5.29 -7.09 -12.24
C SER A 205 4.98 -6.56 -13.63
N ASP A 206 5.64 -7.10 -14.65
CA ASP A 206 5.32 -6.77 -16.03
C ASP A 206 4.01 -7.42 -16.45
N VAL A 207 3.23 -6.70 -17.28
CA VAL A 207 1.96 -7.18 -17.83
C VAL A 207 1.98 -7.15 -19.36
N SER A 208 1.38 -8.17 -19.97
CA SER A 208 1.35 -8.34 -21.43
C SER A 208 0.04 -8.89 -21.97
N ASN A 209 -0.85 -9.36 -21.11
CA ASN A 209 -2.15 -9.88 -21.48
C ASN A 209 -3.27 -9.14 -20.73
N TYR A 210 -4.28 -8.66 -21.44
CA TYR A 210 -5.35 -7.81 -20.89
C TYR A 210 -6.70 -8.49 -21.09
N ILE A 211 -7.35 -8.87 -19.98
CA ILE A 211 -8.63 -9.59 -19.97
C ILE A 211 -9.74 -8.59 -19.75
N ASN A 212 -10.52 -8.31 -20.80
CA ASN A 212 -11.62 -7.34 -20.71
C ASN A 212 -12.88 -8.00 -20.14
N LEU A 213 -13.06 -7.94 -18.83
CA LEU A 213 -14.23 -8.53 -18.14
C LEU A 213 -15.55 -7.92 -18.61
N LYS A 214 -15.59 -6.62 -18.88
CA LYS A 214 -16.80 -5.95 -19.36
C LYS A 214 -17.23 -6.51 -20.73
N GLU A 215 -16.30 -6.75 -21.62
CA GLU A 215 -16.58 -7.34 -22.94
C GLU A 215 -17.08 -8.78 -22.81
N ILE A 216 -16.45 -9.60 -21.96
CA ILE A 216 -16.87 -10.98 -21.68
C ILE A 216 -18.32 -11.02 -21.19
N LEU A 217 -18.69 -10.16 -20.22
CA LEU A 217 -20.04 -10.11 -19.71
C LEU A 217 -21.04 -9.61 -20.75
N ASN A 218 -20.71 -8.57 -21.50
CA ASN A 218 -21.58 -7.98 -22.54
C ASN A 218 -21.90 -8.98 -23.66
N ILE A 219 -20.89 -9.68 -24.19
CA ILE A 219 -21.07 -10.70 -25.26
C ILE A 219 -22.02 -11.81 -24.79
N ASN A 220 -22.02 -12.10 -23.50
CA ASN A 220 -22.86 -13.13 -22.91
C ASN A 220 -24.18 -12.58 -22.33
N SER A 221 -24.51 -11.30 -22.56
CA SER A 221 -25.73 -10.65 -22.07
C SER A 221 -25.90 -10.82 -20.56
N ILE A 222 -24.84 -10.55 -19.79
CA ILE A 222 -24.83 -10.52 -18.33
C ILE A 222 -24.75 -9.07 -17.87
N ASP A 223 -25.80 -8.62 -17.21
CA ASP A 223 -25.86 -7.28 -16.63
C ASP A 223 -25.26 -7.30 -15.21
N ALA A 224 -24.22 -6.55 -15.03
CA ALA A 224 -23.50 -6.48 -13.74
C ALA A 224 -22.73 -5.17 -13.58
N ARG A 225 -22.62 -4.72 -12.35
CA ARG A 225 -21.66 -3.68 -11.98
C ARG A 225 -20.31 -4.33 -11.68
N LEU A 226 -19.26 -3.72 -12.19
CA LEU A 226 -17.89 -4.17 -11.99
C LEU A 226 -17.13 -3.23 -11.06
N SER A 227 -16.39 -3.81 -10.12
CA SER A 227 -15.37 -3.16 -9.32
C SER A 227 -14.06 -3.92 -9.57
N ILE A 228 -13.15 -3.33 -10.34
CA ILE A 228 -11.99 -4.02 -10.89
C ILE A 228 -10.70 -3.38 -10.43
N GLY A 229 -9.81 -4.21 -9.88
CA GLY A 229 -8.38 -3.99 -9.81
C GLY A 229 -7.64 -4.78 -10.88
N PRO A 230 -6.32 -4.62 -10.98
CA PRO A 230 -5.53 -5.30 -12.00
C PRO A 230 -5.59 -6.83 -11.93
N ALA A 231 -5.60 -7.38 -10.74
CA ALA A 231 -5.58 -8.82 -10.51
C ALA A 231 -6.90 -9.37 -9.96
N VAL A 232 -7.80 -8.52 -9.49
CA VAL A 232 -9.06 -8.93 -8.83
C VAL A 232 -10.21 -8.12 -9.38
N GLY A 233 -11.31 -8.80 -9.71
CA GLY A 233 -12.58 -8.19 -10.08
C GLY A 233 -13.71 -8.68 -9.20
N HIS A 234 -14.49 -7.74 -8.66
CA HIS A 234 -15.76 -8.00 -7.98
C HIS A 234 -16.90 -7.72 -8.95
N ILE A 235 -17.77 -8.69 -9.13
CA ILE A 235 -18.92 -8.65 -10.06
C ILE A 235 -20.19 -8.65 -9.23
N PHE A 236 -20.94 -7.55 -9.30
CA PHE A 236 -22.23 -7.38 -8.63
C PHE A 236 -23.32 -7.58 -9.67
N LEU A 237 -24.03 -8.69 -9.61
CA LEU A 237 -25.05 -9.07 -10.59
C LEU A 237 -26.34 -8.29 -10.35
N ASP A 238 -26.92 -7.73 -11.40
CA ASP A 238 -28.23 -7.07 -11.33
C ASP A 238 -29.35 -8.11 -11.12
N ASN A 239 -29.18 -9.31 -11.66
CA ASN A 239 -30.06 -10.45 -11.45
C ASN A 239 -29.28 -11.63 -10.81
N HIS A 240 -29.57 -11.94 -9.55
CA HIS A 240 -28.89 -13.02 -8.83
C HIS A 240 -29.18 -14.43 -9.41
N ASP A 241 -30.27 -14.62 -10.14
CA ASP A 241 -30.56 -15.90 -10.84
C ASP A 241 -29.50 -16.23 -11.90
N GLU A 242 -28.77 -15.22 -12.37
CA GLU A 242 -27.66 -15.38 -13.34
C GLU A 242 -26.34 -15.86 -12.70
N LEU A 243 -26.27 -16.02 -11.37
CA LEU A 243 -25.02 -16.31 -10.66
C LEU A 243 -24.30 -17.55 -11.24
N LYS A 244 -24.99 -18.67 -11.32
CA LYS A 244 -24.41 -19.95 -11.80
C LYS A 244 -24.05 -19.91 -13.28
N ARG A 245 -24.85 -19.22 -14.09
CA ARG A 245 -24.58 -19.03 -15.51
C ARG A 245 -23.33 -18.17 -15.70
N SER A 246 -23.23 -17.05 -14.98
CA SER A 246 -22.10 -16.13 -15.02
C SER A 246 -20.80 -16.81 -14.54
N GLU A 247 -20.85 -17.54 -13.45
CA GLU A 247 -19.73 -18.36 -12.95
C GLU A 247 -19.25 -19.35 -14.03
N SER A 248 -20.18 -20.10 -14.65
CA SER A 248 -19.83 -21.08 -15.68
C SER A 248 -19.21 -20.46 -16.93
N ILE A 249 -19.60 -19.24 -17.29
CA ILE A 249 -19.04 -18.51 -18.43
C ILE A 249 -17.62 -18.03 -18.09
N LEU A 250 -17.43 -17.39 -16.94
CA LEU A 250 -16.14 -16.88 -16.53
C LEU A 250 -15.09 -17.97 -16.33
N LYS A 251 -15.50 -19.14 -15.81
CA LYS A 251 -14.63 -20.33 -15.67
C LYS A 251 -14.13 -20.92 -16.98
N LYS A 252 -14.67 -20.50 -18.13
CA LYS A 252 -14.15 -20.90 -19.45
C LYS A 252 -12.97 -20.06 -19.92
N VAL A 253 -12.67 -18.96 -19.23
CA VAL A 253 -11.50 -18.14 -19.50
C VAL A 253 -10.33 -18.71 -18.71
N PRO A 254 -9.33 -19.30 -19.37
CA PRO A 254 -8.30 -20.10 -18.67
C PRO A 254 -7.46 -19.30 -17.66
N GLU A 255 -7.32 -18.00 -17.90
CA GLU A 255 -6.52 -17.09 -17.07
C GLU A 255 -7.25 -16.60 -15.83
N LEU A 256 -8.54 -16.98 -15.64
CA LEU A 256 -9.35 -16.56 -14.51
C LEU A 256 -9.57 -17.69 -13.51
N THR A 257 -9.38 -17.37 -12.25
CA THR A 257 -9.96 -18.15 -11.15
C THR A 257 -11.22 -17.45 -10.66
N VAL A 258 -12.32 -18.21 -10.51
CA VAL A 258 -13.64 -17.64 -10.23
C VAL A 258 -14.19 -18.22 -8.93
N TRP A 259 -14.64 -17.32 -8.06
CA TRP A 259 -15.19 -17.63 -6.75
C TRP A 259 -16.59 -17.03 -6.61
N GLU A 260 -17.53 -17.77 -6.05
CA GLU A 260 -18.71 -17.15 -5.46
C GLU A 260 -18.32 -16.49 -4.13
N LYS A 261 -18.98 -15.40 -3.74
CA LYS A 261 -18.75 -14.72 -2.47
C LYS A 261 -18.69 -15.66 -1.29
N ALA A 262 -19.62 -16.63 -1.24
CA ALA A 262 -19.71 -17.60 -0.15
C ALA A 262 -18.58 -18.63 -0.11
N SER A 263 -17.85 -18.82 -1.22
CA SER A 263 -16.75 -19.79 -1.35
C SER A 263 -15.37 -19.14 -1.50
N LEU A 264 -15.29 -17.82 -1.35
CA LEU A 264 -14.02 -17.11 -1.41
C LEU A 264 -13.07 -17.57 -0.30
N PRO A 265 -11.86 -18.05 -0.63
CA PRO A 265 -10.91 -18.49 0.38
C PRO A 265 -10.56 -17.39 1.38
N SER A 266 -10.58 -17.71 2.67
CA SER A 266 -10.30 -16.74 3.75
C SER A 266 -8.90 -16.11 3.65
N LYS A 267 -7.93 -16.82 3.05
CA LYS A 267 -6.56 -16.30 2.84
C LYS A 267 -6.50 -14.95 2.11
N TYR A 268 -7.51 -14.65 1.30
CA TYR A 268 -7.57 -13.41 0.54
C TYR A 268 -7.97 -12.18 1.38
N ASN A 269 -8.60 -12.37 2.54
CA ASN A 269 -9.00 -11.28 3.43
C ASN A 269 -9.75 -10.13 2.71
N MET A 270 -10.67 -10.49 1.80
CA MET A 270 -11.47 -9.55 1.00
C MET A 270 -12.98 -9.70 1.20
N LEU A 271 -13.40 -10.49 2.18
CA LEU A 271 -14.82 -10.76 2.41
C LEU A 271 -15.44 -9.62 3.23
N HIS A 272 -15.93 -8.61 2.55
CA HIS A 272 -16.65 -7.49 3.14
C HIS A 272 -18.14 -7.54 2.76
N GLU A 273 -19.03 -7.22 3.70
CA GLU A 273 -20.47 -7.37 3.51
C GLU A 273 -20.99 -6.58 2.31
N GLN A 274 -20.62 -5.29 2.20
CA GLN A 274 -21.15 -4.36 1.22
C GLN A 274 -20.26 -4.19 -0.02
N ARG A 275 -18.94 -4.52 0.07
CA ARG A 275 -17.93 -4.19 -0.94
C ARG A 275 -17.44 -5.39 -1.74
N THR A 276 -17.76 -6.61 -1.30
CA THR A 276 -17.44 -7.83 -2.05
C THR A 276 -18.58 -8.20 -2.98
N GLY A 277 -18.27 -8.43 -4.27
CA GLY A 277 -19.23 -8.82 -5.30
C GLY A 277 -19.84 -10.19 -5.09
N ASP A 278 -20.87 -10.51 -5.84
CA ASP A 278 -21.52 -11.84 -5.84
C ASP A 278 -20.59 -12.92 -6.44
N LEU A 279 -19.80 -12.52 -7.45
CA LEU A 279 -18.65 -13.28 -7.96
C LEU A 279 -17.37 -12.46 -7.81
N ILE A 280 -16.30 -13.16 -7.52
CA ILE A 280 -14.94 -12.64 -7.50
C ILE A 280 -14.13 -13.39 -8.54
N VAL A 281 -13.40 -12.65 -9.37
CA VAL A 281 -12.44 -13.22 -10.32
C VAL A 281 -11.05 -12.78 -9.95
N THR A 282 -10.09 -13.70 -10.00
CA THR A 282 -8.68 -13.41 -9.79
C THR A 282 -7.85 -13.85 -10.98
N THR A 283 -6.73 -13.20 -11.20
CA THR A 283 -5.74 -13.56 -12.22
C THR A 283 -4.34 -13.28 -11.70
N ASP A 284 -3.34 -13.92 -12.31
CA ASP A 284 -1.93 -13.75 -11.98
C ASP A 284 -1.18 -13.03 -13.10
N ALA A 285 -0.01 -12.46 -12.76
CA ALA A 285 0.89 -11.90 -13.78
C ALA A 285 1.25 -12.99 -14.82
N PRO A 286 1.41 -12.65 -16.10
CA PRO A 286 1.39 -11.31 -16.68
C PRO A 286 0.01 -10.82 -17.15
N ASN A 287 -1.09 -11.40 -16.64
CA ASN A 287 -2.44 -10.99 -17.01
C ASN A 287 -2.90 -9.78 -16.21
N MET A 288 -3.74 -8.94 -16.80
CA MET A 288 -4.38 -7.81 -16.15
C MET A 288 -5.87 -7.76 -16.51
N LEU A 289 -6.73 -7.62 -15.50
CA LEU A 289 -8.15 -7.37 -15.67
C LEU A 289 -8.39 -5.93 -16.11
N VAL A 290 -9.23 -5.72 -17.12
CA VAL A 290 -9.61 -4.41 -17.63
C VAL A 290 -11.10 -4.32 -17.94
N THR A 291 -11.61 -3.09 -18.11
CA THR A 291 -12.97 -2.81 -18.60
C THR A 291 -12.96 -2.01 -19.92
N TRP A 292 -11.80 -1.86 -20.51
CA TRP A 292 -11.55 -1.01 -21.67
C TRP A 292 -10.59 -1.68 -22.65
N ASN A 293 -10.58 -1.16 -23.88
CA ASN A 293 -9.56 -1.48 -24.89
C ASN A 293 -8.70 -0.23 -25.11
N SER A 294 -7.38 -0.37 -25.01
CA SER A 294 -6.43 0.73 -25.18
C SER A 294 -5.34 0.33 -26.17
N SER A 295 -4.91 1.30 -26.97
CA SER A 295 -3.72 1.16 -27.82
C SER A 295 -2.40 1.36 -27.06
N ASN A 296 -2.46 1.88 -25.82
CA ASN A 296 -1.29 2.10 -24.95
C ASN A 296 -1.62 1.66 -23.52
N PRO A 297 -1.76 0.33 -23.28
CA PRO A 297 -2.05 -0.18 -21.95
C PRO A 297 -0.83 -0.06 -21.02
N PRO A 298 -1.03 -0.13 -19.69
CA PRO A 298 0.07 -0.23 -18.73
C PRO A 298 0.99 -1.41 -19.04
N LYS A 299 2.29 -1.25 -18.78
CA LYS A 299 3.30 -2.30 -18.97
C LYS A 299 3.76 -2.93 -17.66
N GLY A 300 3.67 -2.22 -16.56
CA GLY A 300 3.91 -2.70 -15.22
C GLY A 300 2.64 -2.55 -14.38
N MET A 301 2.39 -3.53 -13.50
CA MET A 301 1.20 -3.55 -12.66
C MET A 301 1.46 -4.33 -11.36
N HIS A 302 0.58 -4.10 -10.40
CA HIS A 302 0.55 -4.73 -9.09
C HIS A 302 -0.86 -5.20 -8.74
N GLY A 303 -1.10 -5.71 -7.51
CA GLY A 303 -2.41 -6.18 -7.08
C GLY A 303 -2.55 -7.70 -7.09
N TYR A 304 -1.50 -8.44 -7.46
CA TYR A 304 -1.47 -9.90 -7.50
C TYR A 304 -1.29 -10.51 -6.11
N ASP A 305 -1.57 -11.82 -5.98
CA ASP A 305 -1.35 -12.55 -4.74
C ASP A 305 0.16 -12.64 -4.44
N PRO A 306 0.68 -12.06 -3.34
CA PRO A 306 2.11 -12.09 -3.03
C PRO A 306 2.63 -13.49 -2.74
N VAL A 307 1.75 -14.47 -2.45
CA VAL A 307 2.15 -15.87 -2.26
C VAL A 307 2.57 -16.50 -3.58
N ASP A 308 1.85 -16.20 -4.65
CA ASP A 308 2.09 -16.77 -5.98
C ASP A 308 2.99 -15.86 -6.85
N ASN A 309 3.09 -14.56 -6.51
CA ASN A 309 3.85 -13.54 -7.24
C ASN A 309 4.79 -12.77 -6.30
N ILE A 310 5.98 -13.30 -6.07
CA ILE A 310 7.00 -12.70 -5.19
C ILE A 310 7.36 -11.26 -5.59
N GLU A 311 7.17 -10.89 -6.86
CA GLU A 311 7.38 -9.53 -7.36
C GLU A 311 6.43 -8.50 -6.73
N MET A 312 5.40 -8.94 -5.99
CA MET A 312 4.53 -8.07 -5.19
C MET A 312 5.13 -7.70 -3.85
N GLU A 313 6.13 -8.46 -3.37
CA GLU A 313 6.78 -8.14 -2.10
C GLU A 313 7.56 -6.84 -2.19
N GLY A 314 7.47 -6.04 -1.14
CA GLY A 314 8.12 -4.75 -1.00
C GLY A 314 9.38 -4.79 -0.15
N ILE A 315 9.81 -3.60 0.29
CA ILE A 315 11.01 -3.40 1.11
C ILE A 315 10.64 -3.05 2.56
N PHE A 316 11.50 -3.44 3.50
CA PHE A 316 11.53 -2.95 4.86
C PHE A 316 12.96 -2.69 5.30
N PHE A 317 13.25 -1.44 5.69
CA PHE A 317 14.51 -1.01 6.26
C PHE A 317 14.24 -0.17 7.51
N ALA A 318 15.16 -0.21 8.48
CA ALA A 318 15.10 0.66 9.64
C ALA A 318 16.50 1.14 10.05
N LEU A 319 16.58 2.37 10.62
CA LEU A 319 17.82 2.98 11.08
C LEU A 319 17.54 3.89 12.28
N GLY A 320 18.45 3.93 13.24
CA GLY A 320 18.46 4.92 14.34
C GLY A 320 18.15 4.33 15.70
N ASN A 321 17.36 5.05 16.50
CA ASN A 321 17.10 4.67 17.90
C ASN A 321 16.41 3.30 17.97
N ASN A 322 16.87 2.45 18.89
CA ASN A 322 16.35 1.09 19.09
C ASN A 322 16.44 0.19 17.83
N VAL A 323 17.40 0.45 16.94
CA VAL A 323 17.64 -0.36 15.75
C VAL A 323 19.05 -0.91 15.77
N SER A 324 19.19 -2.25 15.68
CA SER A 324 20.48 -2.92 15.54
C SER A 324 20.81 -3.20 14.08
N ASN A 325 22.08 -3.32 13.75
CA ASN A 325 22.50 -3.77 12.40
C ASN A 325 22.19 -5.26 12.24
N LEU A 326 21.06 -5.56 11.63
CA LEU A 326 20.54 -6.92 11.48
C LEU A 326 19.95 -7.14 10.09
N LYS A 327 20.07 -8.39 9.63
CA LYS A 327 19.23 -8.91 8.54
C LYS A 327 18.21 -9.85 9.15
N ILE A 328 16.93 -9.54 8.94
CA ILE A 328 15.83 -10.34 9.45
C ILE A 328 15.08 -11.03 8.30
N GLU A 329 14.28 -12.01 8.66
CA GLU A 329 13.35 -12.68 7.73
C GLU A 329 12.30 -11.72 7.19
N LYS A 330 11.36 -12.23 6.41
CA LYS A 330 10.23 -11.46 5.90
C LYS A 330 9.39 -10.89 7.06
N VAL A 331 8.91 -9.67 6.88
CA VAL A 331 7.93 -9.02 7.77
C VAL A 331 6.64 -8.77 7.01
N HIS A 332 5.53 -8.55 7.70
CA HIS A 332 4.23 -8.31 7.08
C HIS A 332 3.80 -6.84 7.23
N GLN A 333 3.06 -6.32 6.28
CA GLN A 333 2.55 -4.93 6.36
C GLN A 333 1.69 -4.66 7.61
N LEU A 334 0.99 -5.68 8.10
CA LEU A 334 0.20 -5.58 9.32
C LEU A 334 1.05 -5.31 10.57
N ASP A 335 2.34 -5.64 10.53
CA ASP A 335 3.29 -5.47 11.64
C ASP A 335 3.72 -4.02 11.84
N ILE A 336 3.46 -3.14 10.86
CA ILE A 336 3.92 -1.75 10.88
C ILE A 336 3.21 -0.93 11.97
N ALA A 337 1.86 -0.97 12.04
CA ALA A 337 1.12 -0.21 13.03
C ALA A 337 1.45 -0.63 14.48
N PRO A 338 1.43 -1.92 14.86
CA PRO A 338 1.80 -2.33 16.22
C PRO A 338 3.27 -2.00 16.54
N THR A 339 4.19 -2.08 15.58
CA THR A 339 5.58 -1.67 15.78
C THR A 339 5.69 -0.16 16.06
N ILE A 340 4.97 0.70 15.35
CA ILE A 340 4.94 2.15 15.59
C ILE A 340 4.40 2.44 17.00
N LEU A 341 3.29 1.82 17.39
CA LEU A 341 2.70 2.03 18.72
C LEU A 341 3.66 1.57 19.82
N ASN A 342 4.31 0.43 19.67
CA ASN A 342 5.32 -0.07 20.60
C ASN A 342 6.51 0.89 20.73
N LEU A 343 7.04 1.43 19.63
CA LEU A 343 8.13 2.42 19.63
C LEU A 343 7.76 3.73 20.35
N LEU A 344 6.48 4.03 20.44
CA LEU A 344 5.96 5.25 21.05
C LEU A 344 5.34 5.02 22.45
N ASP A 345 5.51 3.81 23.03
CA ASP A 345 4.99 3.40 24.34
C ASP A 345 3.46 3.57 24.45
N VAL A 346 2.73 3.24 23.38
CA VAL A 346 1.27 3.27 23.34
C VAL A 346 0.70 1.87 23.22
N ASP A 347 -0.36 1.60 24.00
CA ASP A 347 -1.03 0.30 24.02
C ASP A 347 -1.52 -0.10 22.61
N ILE A 348 -1.21 -1.32 22.22
CA ILE A 348 -1.63 -1.89 20.92
C ILE A 348 -3.07 -2.41 21.07
N PRO A 349 -4.02 -1.90 20.26
CA PRO A 349 -5.39 -2.40 20.27
C PRO A 349 -5.49 -3.89 19.93
N ASN A 350 -6.34 -4.62 20.64
CA ASN A 350 -6.52 -6.07 20.47
C ASN A 350 -7.06 -6.48 19.09
N TYR A 351 -7.60 -5.55 18.31
CA TYR A 351 -8.10 -5.83 16.96
C TYR A 351 -6.97 -5.87 15.92
N MET A 352 -5.80 -5.31 16.20
CA MET A 352 -4.64 -5.39 15.30
C MET A 352 -4.17 -6.83 15.17
N SER A 353 -3.89 -7.25 13.93
CA SER A 353 -3.54 -8.64 13.62
C SER A 353 -2.04 -8.85 13.42
N GLY A 354 -1.28 -7.77 13.28
CA GLY A 354 0.18 -7.81 13.09
C GLY A 354 0.93 -8.00 14.42
N ASP A 355 2.16 -8.45 14.29
CA ASP A 355 3.11 -8.60 15.39
C ASP A 355 4.04 -7.38 15.49
N ILE A 356 4.75 -7.24 16.61
CA ILE A 356 5.81 -6.22 16.75
C ILE A 356 7.07 -6.73 16.04
N ILE A 357 7.58 -5.93 15.10
CA ILE A 357 8.86 -6.22 14.47
C ILE A 357 9.99 -5.96 15.50
N ASN A 358 10.79 -6.97 15.77
CA ASN A 358 11.96 -6.79 16.62
C ASN A 358 13.06 -6.06 15.82
N LEU A 359 13.35 -4.82 16.22
CA LEU A 359 14.35 -3.97 15.58
C LEU A 359 15.74 -4.08 16.23
N ASN A 360 15.85 -4.75 17.41
CA ASN A 360 17.08 -4.90 18.19
C ASN A 360 17.71 -6.28 18.01
#